data_7cf2ce71e45c5266dc1bd4a619b14167
#
_entry.id   7cf2ce71e45c5266dc1bd4a619b14167
#
_cell.length_a   1.000
_cell.length_b   1.000
_cell.length_c   1.000
_cell.angle_alpha   90.00
_cell.angle_beta   90.00
_cell.angle_gamma   90.00
#
_symmetry.space_group_name_H-M   'P 1'
#
loop_
_entity.id
_entity.type
_entity.pdbx_description
1 polymer ?
#
loop_
_entity_poly.entity_id
_entity_poly.type
_entity_poly.pdbx_seq_one_letter_code
_entity_poly.pdbx_strand_id
1 'polypeptide(L)'
;MKPIDQVLETAEKIRSMEIRGAGRIATAAAASLRDYALALAKEVQELDEYNKHMRQAADILLKTRPTAVSLSNAIRMAMKYQADDVPSAQKAIVANADRFIENSARALERIGSIGSRR
;
A
#
# COMPACT_ATOMS: atom_id res chain seq x y z
N MET A 1 13.49 -15.27 -2.04
CA MET A 1 12.25 -14.75 -1.43
C MET A 1 11.28 -14.31 -2.50
N LYS A 2 10.03 -14.69 -2.35
CA LYS A 2 9.01 -14.29 -3.32
C LYS A 2 8.49 -12.90 -2.98
N PRO A 3 8.08 -12.14 -3.98
CA PRO A 3 7.56 -10.79 -3.72
C PRO A 3 6.41 -10.76 -2.71
N ILE A 4 5.55 -11.77 -2.72
CA ILE A 4 4.41 -11.83 -1.81
C ILE A 4 4.86 -11.92 -0.35
N ASP A 5 6.06 -12.43 -0.11
CA ASP A 5 6.55 -12.60 1.26
C ASP A 5 6.64 -11.27 2.00
N GLN A 6 7.04 -10.19 1.32
CA GLN A 6 7.10 -8.89 1.98
C GLN A 6 5.70 -8.36 2.30
N VAL A 7 4.70 -8.70 1.50
CA VAL A 7 3.32 -8.34 1.80
C VAL A 7 2.85 -9.10 3.04
N LEU A 8 3.15 -10.38 3.10
CA LEU A 8 2.79 -11.20 4.25
C LEU A 8 3.48 -10.72 5.51
N GLU A 9 4.73 -10.30 5.40
CA GLU A 9 5.48 -9.78 6.53
C GLU A 9 4.84 -8.49 7.04
N THR A 10 4.50 -7.58 6.14
CA THR A 10 3.83 -6.33 6.51
C THR A 10 2.50 -6.61 7.17
N ALA A 11 1.74 -7.55 6.61
CA ALA A 11 0.45 -7.94 7.16
C ALA A 11 0.61 -8.46 8.59
N GLU A 12 1.62 -9.27 8.82
CA GLU A 12 1.87 -9.80 10.14
C GLU A 12 2.22 -8.70 11.14
N LYS A 13 3.03 -7.74 10.73
CA LYS A 13 3.39 -6.62 11.60
C LYS A 13 2.18 -5.77 11.96
N ILE A 14 1.28 -5.58 11.02
CA ILE A 14 0.06 -4.83 11.29
C ILE A 14 -0.84 -5.61 12.23
N ARG A 15 -0.99 -6.90 11.98
CA ARG A 15 -1.86 -7.75 12.80
C ARG A 15 -1.34 -7.91 14.21
N SER A 16 -0.03 -8.04 14.37
CA SER A 16 0.60 -8.22 15.68
C SER A 16 0.75 -6.92 16.45
N MET A 17 0.34 -5.81 15.85
CA MET A 17 0.42 -4.49 16.46
C MET A 17 1.83 -3.93 16.57
N GLU A 18 2.77 -4.51 15.84
CA GLU A 18 4.10 -3.93 15.72
C GLU A 18 4.02 -2.58 15.04
N ILE A 19 3.14 -2.47 14.04
CA ILE A 19 2.85 -1.20 13.40
C ILE A 19 1.51 -0.74 13.98
N ARG A 20 1.53 0.37 14.67
CA ARG A 20 0.35 0.91 15.33
C ARG A 20 0.08 2.34 14.88
N GLY A 21 -1.16 2.78 15.09
CA GLY A 21 -1.57 4.11 14.70
C GLY A 21 -2.13 4.10 13.30
N ALA A 22 -3.29 4.74 13.12
CA ALA A 22 -4.01 4.72 11.85
C ALA A 22 -3.13 5.17 10.68
N GLY A 23 -2.37 6.25 10.87
CA GLY A 23 -1.52 6.77 9.81
C GLY A 23 -0.40 5.82 9.44
N ARG A 24 0.22 5.19 10.41
CA ARG A 24 1.32 4.26 10.16
C ARG A 24 0.85 2.99 9.48
N ILE A 25 -0.29 2.47 9.91
CA ILE A 25 -0.86 1.28 9.32
C ILE A 25 -1.19 1.54 7.85
N ALA A 26 -1.84 2.65 7.57
CA ALA A 26 -2.21 3.01 6.20
C ALA A 26 -0.97 3.20 5.32
N THR A 27 0.03 3.91 5.83
CA THR A 27 1.26 4.17 5.10
C THR A 27 2.01 2.87 4.81
N ALA A 28 2.09 1.99 5.80
CA ALA A 28 2.76 0.71 5.64
C ALA A 28 2.08 -0.13 4.56
N ALA A 29 0.75 -0.15 4.55
CA ALA A 29 0.00 -0.90 3.56
C ALA A 29 0.23 -0.34 2.16
N ALA A 30 0.18 0.99 2.02
CA ALA A 30 0.42 1.62 0.73
C ALA A 30 1.83 1.33 0.22
N ALA A 31 2.82 1.44 1.10
CA ALA A 31 4.21 1.16 0.73
C ALA A 31 4.40 -0.29 0.34
N SER A 32 3.75 -1.20 1.04
CA SER A 32 3.84 -2.62 0.74
C SER A 32 3.26 -2.93 -0.65
N LEU A 33 2.11 -2.34 -0.96
CA LEU A 33 1.51 -2.54 -2.27
C LEU A 33 2.38 -1.95 -3.38
N ARG A 34 2.97 -0.79 -3.13
CA ARG A 34 3.88 -0.18 -4.09
C ARG A 34 5.08 -1.07 -4.37
N ASP A 35 5.73 -1.55 -3.32
CA ASP A 35 6.90 -2.41 -3.47
C ASP A 35 6.54 -3.72 -4.15
N TYR A 36 5.40 -4.27 -3.81
CA TYR A 36 4.92 -5.49 -4.44
C TYR A 36 4.65 -5.27 -5.92
N ALA A 37 4.03 -4.13 -6.27
CA ALA A 37 3.76 -3.81 -7.66
C ALA A 37 5.04 -3.73 -8.48
N LEU A 38 6.08 -3.13 -7.91
CA LEU A 38 7.38 -3.04 -8.58
C LEU A 38 8.01 -4.41 -8.79
N ALA A 39 7.98 -5.24 -7.77
CA ALA A 39 8.57 -6.56 -7.85
C ALA A 39 7.77 -7.47 -8.78
N LEU A 40 6.46 -7.42 -8.69
CA LEU A 40 5.58 -8.27 -9.47
C LEU A 40 5.70 -8.00 -10.97
N ALA A 41 5.91 -6.74 -11.34
CA ALA A 41 6.03 -6.36 -12.74
C ALA A 41 7.22 -7.05 -13.43
N LYS A 42 8.20 -7.47 -12.65
CA LYS A 42 9.35 -8.18 -13.18
C LYS A 42 9.07 -9.66 -13.42
N GLU A 43 8.07 -10.20 -12.74
CA GLU A 43 7.78 -11.63 -12.82
C GLU A 43 6.54 -11.96 -13.63
N VAL A 44 5.56 -11.07 -13.65
CA VAL A 44 4.29 -11.29 -14.33
C VAL A 44 4.15 -10.30 -15.47
N GLN A 45 3.89 -10.81 -16.65
CA GLN A 45 3.82 -9.97 -17.85
C GLN A 45 2.41 -9.86 -18.42
N GLU A 46 1.49 -10.67 -17.92
CA GLU A 46 0.09 -10.59 -18.34
C GLU A 46 -0.67 -9.69 -17.37
N LEU A 47 -1.43 -8.78 -17.93
CA LEU A 47 -2.17 -7.82 -17.11
C LEU A 47 -3.19 -8.50 -16.19
N ASP A 48 -3.92 -9.47 -16.69
CA ASP A 48 -4.91 -10.19 -15.90
C ASP A 48 -4.28 -10.86 -14.68
N GLU A 49 -3.15 -11.51 -14.90
CA GLU A 49 -2.40 -12.15 -13.83
C GLU A 49 -1.88 -11.12 -12.84
N TYR A 50 -1.34 -10.03 -13.36
CA TYR A 50 -0.81 -8.96 -12.52
C TYR A 50 -1.91 -8.40 -11.63
N ASN A 51 -3.06 -8.09 -12.21
CA ASN A 51 -4.19 -7.55 -11.47
C ASN A 51 -4.68 -8.53 -10.41
N LYS A 52 -4.70 -9.80 -10.74
CA LYS A 52 -5.13 -10.84 -9.82
C LYS A 52 -4.22 -10.90 -8.59
N HIS A 53 -2.92 -10.90 -8.84
CA HIS A 53 -1.94 -10.94 -7.74
C HIS A 53 -2.01 -9.67 -6.89
N MET A 54 -2.19 -8.52 -7.53
CA MET A 54 -2.31 -7.28 -6.77
C MET A 54 -3.54 -7.28 -5.89
N ARG A 55 -4.65 -7.81 -6.39
CA ARG A 55 -5.87 -7.92 -5.58
C ARG A 55 -5.69 -8.86 -4.40
N GLN A 56 -4.94 -9.94 -4.60
CA GLN A 56 -4.65 -10.86 -3.52
C GLN A 56 -3.85 -10.19 -2.42
N ALA A 57 -2.84 -9.42 -2.81
CA ALA A 57 -2.02 -8.69 -1.85
C ALA A 57 -2.85 -7.68 -1.08
N ALA A 58 -3.71 -6.94 -1.79
CA ALA A 58 -4.58 -5.96 -1.16
C ALA A 58 -5.52 -6.64 -0.16
N ASP A 59 -6.05 -7.79 -0.52
CA ASP A 59 -6.95 -8.53 0.34
C ASP A 59 -6.26 -9.03 1.61
N ILE A 60 -5.04 -9.52 1.47
CA ILE A 60 -4.24 -9.96 2.60
C ILE A 60 -4.07 -8.83 3.62
N LEU A 61 -3.70 -7.66 3.12
CA LEU A 61 -3.51 -6.51 4.00
C LEU A 61 -4.82 -6.05 4.62
N LEU A 62 -5.89 -6.02 3.84
CA LEU A 62 -7.19 -5.57 4.31
C LEU A 62 -7.73 -6.42 5.45
N LYS A 63 -7.49 -7.72 5.37
CA LYS A 63 -8.00 -8.65 6.38
C LYS A 63 -7.28 -8.59 7.71
N THR A 64 -6.14 -7.92 7.77
CA THR A 64 -5.39 -7.80 9.02
C THR A 64 -6.15 -6.98 10.05
N ARG A 65 -6.77 -5.88 9.61
CA ARG A 65 -7.54 -5.01 10.48
C ARG A 65 -8.78 -4.53 9.73
N PRO A 66 -9.79 -5.40 9.58
CA PRO A 66 -10.95 -5.05 8.73
C PRO A 66 -11.74 -3.83 9.19
N THR A 67 -11.64 -3.48 10.46
CA THR A 67 -12.34 -2.30 10.97
C THR A 67 -11.52 -1.02 10.87
N ALA A 68 -10.28 -1.10 10.43
CA ALA A 68 -9.43 0.08 10.31
C ALA A 68 -9.76 0.84 9.01
N VAL A 69 -10.45 1.95 9.15
CA VAL A 69 -10.89 2.75 8.00
C VAL A 69 -9.69 3.28 7.21
N SER A 70 -8.65 3.74 7.91
CA SER A 70 -7.44 4.25 7.26
C SER A 70 -6.79 3.22 6.38
N LEU A 71 -6.71 2.00 6.85
CA LEU A 71 -6.13 0.90 6.10
C LEU A 71 -6.94 0.64 4.83
N SER A 72 -8.24 0.57 4.98
CA SER A 72 -9.14 0.35 3.86
C SER A 72 -9.00 1.45 2.81
N ASN A 73 -8.94 2.71 3.26
CA ASN A 73 -8.79 3.84 2.35
C ASN A 73 -7.47 3.80 1.60
N ALA A 74 -6.38 3.47 2.28
CA ALA A 74 -5.06 3.40 1.67
C ALA A 74 -5.04 2.35 0.56
N ILE A 75 -5.58 1.18 0.86
CA ILE A 75 -5.61 0.09 -0.10
C ILE A 75 -6.48 0.46 -1.29
N ARG A 76 -7.65 1.03 -1.02
CA ARG A 76 -8.55 1.43 -2.10
C ARG A 76 -7.91 2.46 -3.02
N MET A 77 -7.21 3.43 -2.45
CA MET A 77 -6.55 4.46 -3.25
C MET A 77 -5.42 3.87 -4.09
N ALA A 78 -4.62 3.00 -3.50
CA ALA A 78 -3.52 2.38 -4.23
C ALA A 78 -4.03 1.51 -5.38
N MET A 79 -5.15 0.84 -5.17
CA MET A 79 -5.70 -0.07 -6.16
C MET A 79 -6.65 0.60 -7.16
N LYS A 80 -6.82 1.91 -7.05
CA LYS A 80 -7.70 2.63 -7.97
C LYS A 80 -6.90 3.02 -9.21
N TYR A 81 -6.80 2.11 -10.15
CA TYR A 81 -6.06 2.36 -11.37
C TYR A 81 -6.73 1.68 -12.55
N GLN A 82 -6.44 2.20 -13.73
CA GLN A 82 -6.85 1.60 -14.99
C GLN A 82 -5.61 1.55 -15.88
N ALA A 83 -5.39 0.41 -16.50
CA ALA A 83 -4.21 0.23 -17.32
C ALA A 83 -4.48 -0.83 -18.37
N ASP A 84 -3.77 -0.72 -19.49
CA ASP A 84 -3.89 -1.66 -20.59
C ASP A 84 -2.77 -2.69 -20.59
N ASP A 85 -1.72 -2.45 -19.81
CA ASP A 85 -0.61 -3.38 -19.70
C ASP A 85 0.03 -3.29 -18.33
N VAL A 86 0.94 -4.22 -18.05
CA VAL A 86 1.60 -4.31 -16.76
C VAL A 86 2.43 -3.06 -16.42
N PRO A 87 3.27 -2.55 -17.34
CA PRO A 87 4.02 -1.33 -17.01
C PRO A 87 3.14 -0.16 -16.63
N SER A 88 2.02 0.02 -17.31
CA SER A 88 1.09 1.10 -16.98
C SER A 88 0.44 0.87 -15.64
N ALA A 89 0.06 -0.36 -15.35
CA ALA A 89 -0.54 -0.71 -14.06
C ALA A 89 0.45 -0.45 -12.93
N GLN A 90 1.69 -0.89 -13.11
CA GLN A 90 2.74 -0.66 -12.13
C GLN A 90 2.91 0.82 -11.84
N LYS A 91 3.01 1.62 -12.90
CA LYS A 91 3.18 3.06 -12.75
C LYS A 91 2.04 3.69 -12.00
N ALA A 92 0.81 3.30 -12.33
CA ALA A 92 -0.37 3.85 -11.68
C ALA A 92 -0.42 3.51 -10.20
N ILE A 93 -0.14 2.25 -9.86
CA ILE A 93 -0.16 1.82 -8.47
C ILE A 93 0.91 2.54 -7.66
N VAL A 94 2.12 2.63 -8.22
CA VAL A 94 3.23 3.31 -7.55
C VAL A 94 2.89 4.79 -7.33
N ALA A 95 2.34 5.45 -8.33
CA ALA A 95 1.96 6.85 -8.22
C ALA A 95 0.88 7.05 -7.16
N ASN A 96 -0.13 6.17 -7.15
CA ASN A 96 -1.20 6.24 -6.18
C ASN A 96 -0.69 6.07 -4.76
N ALA A 97 0.16 5.06 -4.56
CA ALA A 97 0.71 4.77 -3.24
C ALA A 97 1.61 5.91 -2.77
N ASP A 98 2.47 6.42 -3.64
CA ASP A 98 3.37 7.51 -3.29
C ASP A 98 2.58 8.77 -2.93
N ARG A 99 1.52 9.05 -3.67
CA ARG A 99 0.67 10.19 -3.39
C ARG A 99 0.01 10.05 -2.01
N PHE A 100 -0.47 8.86 -1.70
CA PHE A 100 -1.08 8.63 -0.40
C PHE A 100 -0.08 8.82 0.73
N ILE A 101 1.11 8.24 0.57
CA ILE A 101 2.17 8.34 1.57
C ILE A 101 2.58 9.80 1.77
N GLU A 102 2.75 10.51 0.68
CA GLU A 102 3.15 11.92 0.73
C GLU A 102 2.09 12.77 1.43
N ASN A 103 0.82 12.53 1.12
CA ASN A 103 -0.26 13.27 1.77
C ASN A 103 -0.32 12.99 3.26
N SER A 104 -0.08 11.74 3.65
CA SER A 104 -0.06 11.38 5.06
C SER A 104 1.08 12.06 5.80
N ALA A 105 2.25 12.07 5.19
CA ALA A 105 3.41 12.72 5.79
C ALA A 105 3.19 14.21 5.94
N ARG A 106 2.58 14.82 4.93
CA ARG A 106 2.29 16.24 4.95
C ARG A 106 1.31 16.59 6.06
N ALA A 107 0.29 15.76 6.25
CA ALA A 107 -0.69 15.98 7.31
C ALA A 107 -0.04 15.90 8.69
N LEU A 108 0.84 14.91 8.88
CA LEU A 108 1.55 14.76 10.15
C LEU A 108 2.47 15.94 10.40
N GLU A 109 3.16 16.37 9.36
CA GLU A 109 4.07 17.49 9.44
C GLU A 109 3.34 18.77 9.83
N ARG A 110 2.18 18.99 9.26
CA ARG A 110 1.37 20.16 9.55
C ARG A 110 0.92 20.17 11.00
N ILE A 111 0.51 19.02 11.50
CA ILE A 111 0.11 18.89 12.90
C ILE A 111 1.28 19.16 13.81
N GLY A 112 2.43 18.63 13.46
CA GLY A 112 3.63 18.86 14.23
C GLY A 112 4.05 20.31 14.26
N SER A 113 3.93 20.99 13.12
CA SER A 113 4.26 22.41 13.05
C SER A 113 3.42 23.24 13.97
N ILE A 114 2.14 22.97 14.01
CA ILE A 114 1.23 23.69 14.87
C ILE A 114 1.61 23.47 16.31
N GLY A 115 1.98 22.24 16.61
CA GLY A 115 2.31 21.90 17.98
C GLY A 115 3.65 22.37 18.41
N SER A 116 4.61 22.53 17.58
CA SER A 116 5.88 22.73 18.00
C SER A 116 6.72 23.16 17.07
N ARG A 117 6.95 23.25 16.39
CA ARG A 117 7.75 23.37 15.75
C ARG A 117 8.47 23.53 15.33
N ARG A 118 8.93 23.32 15.13
CA ARG A 118 9.84 23.22 14.62
C ARG A 118 10.42 23.87 14.37
#